data_836cfb06433329d740d090348d1bc18a
#
_entry.id   836cfb06433329d740d090348d1bc18a
#
_cell.length_a   1.000
_cell.length_b   1.000
_cell.length_c   1.000
_cell.angle_alpha   90.00
_cell.angle_beta   90.00
_cell.angle_gamma   90.00
#
_symmetry.space_group_name_H-M   'P 1'
#
loop_
_entity.id
_entity.type
_entity.pdbx_description
1 polymer ?
#
loop_
_entity_poly.entity_id
_entity_poly.type
_entity_poly.pdbx_seq_one_letter_code
_entity_poly.pdbx_strand_id
1 'polypeptide(L)'
;MTFQELILLSEKRSSCSVSVETLHPAFRVRRSLQVGPEQKLHHSPFCRKKKLTEALQPQCSCNKQRSLEIARRGRVFSGYCPRGWWEIAFPFLFNGELAAVCYFGCEKMPVGTVMKKIHAAGRFMLEYLQLEFLLAGYENELGGQTKDIPLKDRVQLYLDRYYTEGASLKDLADKLHCHTGYLGERIRVQFGKTFRQLLAERRVEESKVFLKLHREYTVGKIASLCGFDDSNYFSSVFRKITGISPAAYRKQHHFRER
;
A
#
# COMPACT_ATOMS: atom_id res chain seq x y z
N MET A 1 -6.30 -19.81 -4.69
CA MET A 1 -6.91 -18.68 -3.95
C MET A 1 -5.81 -17.63 -3.74
N THR A 2 -6.03 -16.41 -4.13
CA THR A 2 -5.12 -15.28 -3.89
C THR A 2 -5.45 -14.60 -2.56
N PHE A 3 -4.53 -13.79 -2.04
CA PHE A 3 -4.78 -13.02 -0.81
C PHE A 3 -5.94 -12.03 -0.98
N GLN A 4 -6.06 -11.43 -2.18
CA GLN A 4 -7.20 -10.57 -2.52
C GLN A 4 -8.54 -11.30 -2.45
N GLU A 5 -8.63 -12.51 -2.99
CA GLU A 5 -9.84 -13.33 -2.89
C GLU A 5 -10.18 -13.69 -1.45
N LEU A 6 -9.15 -13.98 -0.64
CA LEU A 6 -9.32 -14.24 0.79
C LEU A 6 -9.85 -13.03 1.55
N ILE A 7 -9.35 -11.82 1.23
CA ILE A 7 -9.85 -10.56 1.80
C ILE A 7 -11.35 -10.41 1.50
N LEU A 8 -11.75 -10.51 0.23
CA LEU A 8 -13.15 -10.36 -0.18
C LEU A 8 -14.06 -11.41 0.47
N LEU A 9 -13.58 -12.65 0.60
CA LEU A 9 -14.31 -13.70 1.31
C LEU A 9 -14.47 -13.40 2.80
N SER A 10 -13.43 -12.82 3.41
CA SER A 10 -13.44 -12.43 4.83
C SER A 10 -14.42 -11.28 5.09
N GLU A 11 -14.50 -10.29 4.20
CA GLU A 11 -15.49 -9.21 4.24
C GLU A 11 -16.92 -9.77 4.19
N LYS A 12 -17.20 -10.66 3.22
CA LYS A 12 -18.51 -11.28 3.06
C LYS A 12 -18.93 -12.10 4.29
N ARG A 13 -17.99 -12.81 4.91
CA ARG A 13 -18.29 -13.69 6.07
C ARG A 13 -18.42 -12.92 7.38
N SER A 14 -17.66 -11.86 7.56
CA SER A 14 -17.66 -11.06 8.79
C SER A 14 -18.63 -9.89 8.76
N SER A 15 -19.10 -9.50 7.57
CA SER A 15 -19.88 -8.27 7.34
C SER A 15 -19.12 -7.00 7.79
N CYS A 16 -17.79 -7.05 7.78
CA CYS A 16 -16.89 -5.95 8.10
C CYS A 16 -16.05 -5.58 6.89
N SER A 17 -15.68 -4.31 6.77
CA SER A 17 -14.68 -3.92 5.77
C SER A 17 -13.31 -4.46 6.19
N VAL A 18 -12.54 -4.98 5.24
CA VAL A 18 -11.17 -5.41 5.48
C VAL A 18 -10.21 -4.51 4.73
N SER A 19 -9.28 -3.88 5.45
CA SER A 19 -8.17 -3.16 4.86
C SER A 19 -6.84 -3.79 5.26
N VAL A 20 -5.84 -3.69 4.40
CA VAL A 20 -4.53 -4.28 4.65
C VAL A 20 -3.45 -3.26 4.42
N GLU A 21 -2.65 -3.03 5.45
CA GLU A 21 -1.40 -2.31 5.32
C GLU A 21 -0.29 -3.30 4.98
N THR A 22 0.30 -3.14 3.80
CA THR A 22 1.37 -4.01 3.31
C THR A 22 2.69 -3.28 3.44
N LEU A 23 3.60 -3.81 4.25
CA LEU A 23 4.89 -3.20 4.57
C LEU A 23 6.05 -3.97 3.93
N HIS A 24 5.92 -5.30 3.81
CA HIS A 24 6.94 -6.13 3.23
C HIS A 24 6.87 -6.14 1.69
N PRO A 25 8.02 -6.14 1.01
CA PRO A 25 8.11 -6.16 -0.44
C PRO A 25 7.35 -7.29 -1.14
N ALA A 26 7.25 -8.45 -0.53
CA ALA A 26 6.57 -9.63 -1.07
C ALA A 26 5.15 -9.33 -1.59
N PHE A 27 4.42 -8.44 -0.93
CA PHE A 27 3.06 -8.06 -1.34
C PHE A 27 2.97 -7.36 -2.71
N ARG A 28 4.09 -6.95 -3.26
CA ARG A 28 4.16 -6.24 -4.54
C ARG A 28 4.70 -7.12 -5.65
N VAL A 29 5.61 -8.02 -5.29
CA VAL A 29 6.31 -8.91 -6.24
C VAL A 29 5.46 -10.16 -6.53
N ARG A 30 4.86 -10.77 -5.50
CA ARG A 30 4.11 -12.00 -5.66
C ARG A 30 2.65 -11.75 -6.01
N ARG A 31 2.24 -12.30 -7.16
CA ARG A 31 0.85 -12.19 -7.63
C ARG A 31 -0.17 -12.72 -6.62
N SER A 32 0.16 -13.79 -5.91
CA SER A 32 -0.71 -14.38 -4.88
C SER A 32 -0.95 -13.47 -3.68
N LEU A 33 -0.01 -12.55 -3.39
CA LEU A 33 -0.06 -11.62 -2.25
C LEU A 33 -0.53 -10.22 -2.63
N GLN A 34 -0.74 -9.94 -3.91
CA GLN A 34 -1.17 -8.60 -4.33
C GLN A 34 -2.53 -8.25 -3.72
N VAL A 35 -2.61 -7.01 -3.22
CA VAL A 35 -3.81 -6.44 -2.61
C VAL A 35 -4.31 -5.30 -3.49
N GLY A 36 -5.59 -5.30 -3.79
CA GLY A 36 -6.23 -4.25 -4.58
C GLY A 36 -6.11 -2.88 -3.91
N PRO A 37 -6.14 -1.79 -4.69
CA PRO A 37 -6.01 -0.44 -4.15
C PRO A 37 -7.11 -0.09 -3.15
N GLU A 38 -8.29 -0.69 -3.30
CA GLU A 38 -9.43 -0.47 -2.40
C GLU A 38 -9.15 -0.98 -0.98
N GLN A 39 -8.43 -2.09 -0.83
CA GLN A 39 -8.08 -2.67 0.47
C GLN A 39 -6.89 -2.00 1.15
N LYS A 40 -6.10 -1.19 0.43
CA LYS A 40 -4.99 -0.41 1.00
C LYS A 40 -5.44 0.85 1.73
N LEU A 41 -6.69 1.24 1.54
CA LEU A 41 -7.27 2.44 2.12
C LEU A 41 -8.58 2.09 2.83
N HIS A 42 -8.89 2.81 3.91
CA HIS A 42 -10.20 2.68 4.55
C HIS A 42 -11.28 3.16 3.58
N HIS A 43 -11.86 2.20 2.86
CA HIS A 43 -12.84 2.42 1.78
C HIS A 43 -14.29 2.30 2.25
N SER A 44 -14.52 2.08 3.55
CA SER A 44 -15.88 1.99 4.08
C SER A 44 -16.70 3.24 3.72
N PRO A 45 -18.00 3.10 3.43
CA PRO A 45 -18.88 4.24 3.16
C PRO A 45 -18.84 5.29 4.28
N PHE A 46 -18.72 4.84 5.54
CA PHE A 46 -18.55 5.68 6.71
C PHE A 46 -17.31 6.58 6.62
N CYS A 47 -16.14 5.99 6.33
CA CYS A 47 -14.89 6.73 6.20
C CYS A 47 -14.92 7.68 4.99
N ARG A 48 -15.51 7.24 3.87
CA ARG A 48 -15.68 8.09 2.67
C ARG A 48 -16.53 9.31 2.99
N LYS A 49 -17.72 9.13 3.58
CA LYS A 49 -18.63 10.23 3.94
C LYS A 49 -17.97 11.24 4.86
N LYS A 50 -17.29 10.77 5.93
CA LYS A 50 -16.62 11.67 6.88
C LYS A 50 -15.38 12.35 6.31
N LYS A 51 -14.63 11.71 5.42
CA LYS A 51 -13.49 12.33 4.75
C LYS A 51 -13.90 13.47 3.81
N LEU A 52 -15.10 13.41 3.23
CA LEU A 52 -15.64 14.44 2.36
C LEU A 52 -16.13 15.69 3.12
N THR A 53 -16.49 15.53 4.39
CA THR A 53 -17.15 16.61 5.17
C THR A 53 -16.22 17.33 6.13
N GLU A 54 -15.04 16.79 6.44
CA GLU A 54 -14.17 17.31 7.51
C GLU A 54 -12.69 17.35 7.10
N ALA A 55 -12.01 18.47 7.38
CA ALA A 55 -10.57 18.69 7.14
C ALA A 55 -9.65 17.88 8.09
N LEU A 56 -10.02 16.64 8.45
CA LEU A 56 -9.43 15.86 9.54
C LEU A 56 -8.35 14.84 9.12
N GLN A 57 -7.65 15.07 8.02
CA GLN A 57 -6.65 14.11 7.51
C GLN A 57 -5.40 13.94 8.39
N PRO A 58 -4.86 14.97 9.05
CA PRO A 58 -3.74 14.78 9.96
C PRO A 58 -4.02 13.76 11.05
N GLN A 59 -5.24 13.74 11.57
CA GLN A 59 -5.65 12.80 12.63
C GLN A 59 -5.69 11.34 12.16
N CYS A 60 -6.12 11.08 10.91
CA CYS A 60 -6.09 9.72 10.36
C CYS A 60 -4.66 9.23 10.14
N SER A 61 -3.76 10.08 9.67
CA SER A 61 -2.35 9.74 9.49
C SER A 61 -1.66 9.45 10.81
N CYS A 62 -1.86 10.29 11.83
CA CYS A 62 -1.35 10.06 13.19
C CYS A 62 -1.89 8.77 13.80
N ASN A 63 -3.20 8.50 13.65
CA ASN A 63 -3.81 7.26 14.14
C ASN A 63 -3.21 6.03 13.45
N LYS A 64 -2.97 6.10 12.16
CA LYS A 64 -2.33 5.04 11.40
C LYS A 64 -0.90 4.76 11.88
N GLN A 65 -0.08 5.80 12.06
CA GLN A 65 1.28 5.65 12.59
C GLN A 65 1.28 5.00 13.97
N ARG A 66 0.42 5.49 14.88
CA ARG A 66 0.26 4.91 16.22
C ARG A 66 -0.19 3.44 16.16
N SER A 67 -1.12 3.12 15.27
CA SER A 67 -1.58 1.74 15.04
C SER A 67 -0.43 0.83 14.57
N LEU A 68 0.43 1.29 13.66
CA LEU A 68 1.59 0.53 13.20
C LEU A 68 2.64 0.33 14.32
N GLU A 69 2.83 1.32 15.20
CA GLU A 69 3.72 1.19 16.36
C GLU A 69 3.22 0.10 17.33
N ILE A 70 1.91 0.06 17.58
CA ILE A 70 1.29 -1.00 18.41
C ILE A 70 1.43 -2.35 17.71
N ALA A 71 1.17 -2.41 16.39
CA ALA A 71 1.24 -3.62 15.58
C ALA A 71 2.62 -4.28 15.58
N ARG A 72 3.71 -3.50 15.69
CA ARG A 72 5.08 -4.03 15.82
C ARG A 72 5.29 -4.95 17.02
N ARG A 73 4.40 -4.86 18.04
CA ARG A 73 4.42 -5.77 19.19
C ARG A 73 3.85 -7.16 18.88
N GLY A 74 3.31 -7.38 17.68
CA GLY A 74 2.80 -8.67 17.22
C GLY A 74 1.51 -9.16 17.87
N ARG A 75 0.84 -8.31 18.66
CA ARG A 75 -0.39 -8.68 19.36
C ARG A 75 -1.61 -8.09 18.67
N VAL A 76 -2.67 -8.88 18.56
CA VAL A 76 -3.99 -8.41 18.12
C VAL A 76 -4.48 -7.31 19.07
N PHE A 77 -4.96 -6.21 18.50
CA PHE A 77 -5.51 -5.09 19.28
C PHE A 77 -6.73 -4.51 18.58
N SER A 78 -7.57 -3.83 19.32
CA SER A 78 -8.76 -3.19 18.77
C SER A 78 -9.01 -1.84 19.43
N GLY A 79 -9.77 -0.99 18.74
CA GLY A 79 -10.15 0.31 19.27
C GLY A 79 -10.98 1.12 18.28
N TYR A 80 -11.40 2.29 18.71
CA TYR A 80 -12.04 3.26 17.84
C TYR A 80 -11.02 4.25 17.29
N CYS A 81 -11.09 4.51 15.99
CA CYS A 81 -10.36 5.62 15.43
C CYS A 81 -10.98 6.96 15.90
N PRO A 82 -10.28 8.10 15.77
CA PRO A 82 -10.80 9.41 16.18
C PRO A 82 -12.14 9.81 15.53
N ARG A 83 -12.54 9.13 14.47
CA ARG A 83 -13.81 9.35 13.76
C ARG A 83 -14.95 8.44 14.22
N GLY A 84 -14.71 7.57 15.21
CA GLY A 84 -15.72 6.66 15.75
C GLY A 84 -15.89 5.38 14.92
N TRP A 85 -14.96 5.05 13.99
CA TRP A 85 -14.91 3.76 13.33
C TRP A 85 -14.16 2.75 14.20
N TRP A 86 -14.79 1.64 14.51
CA TRP A 86 -14.15 0.57 15.27
C TRP A 86 -13.34 -0.33 14.36
N GLU A 87 -12.15 -0.73 14.81
CA GLU A 87 -11.26 -1.63 14.08
C GLU A 87 -10.60 -2.63 15.03
N ILE A 88 -10.38 -3.83 14.52
CA ILE A 88 -9.47 -4.81 15.12
C ILE A 88 -8.35 -5.12 14.13
N ALA A 89 -7.13 -5.08 14.62
CA ALA A 89 -5.90 -5.25 13.85
C ALA A 89 -5.26 -6.60 14.13
N PHE A 90 -4.91 -7.32 13.09
CA PHE A 90 -4.16 -8.58 13.11
C PHE A 90 -2.78 -8.34 12.49
N PRO A 91 -1.74 -8.08 13.30
CA PRO A 91 -0.38 -7.91 12.80
C PRO A 91 0.18 -9.23 12.28
N PHE A 92 0.83 -9.18 11.13
CA PHE A 92 1.64 -10.26 10.60
C PHE A 92 3.12 -9.87 10.71
N LEU A 93 3.84 -10.59 11.57
CA LEU A 93 5.28 -10.46 11.69
C LEU A 93 5.94 -11.58 10.91
N PHE A 94 6.99 -11.24 10.18
CA PHE A 94 7.84 -12.18 9.52
C PHE A 94 9.30 -11.90 9.90
N ASN A 95 10.01 -12.91 10.40
CA ASN A 95 11.37 -12.79 10.96
C ASN A 95 11.51 -11.66 12.01
N GLY A 96 10.48 -11.48 12.84
CA GLY A 96 10.46 -10.45 13.90
C GLY A 96 10.10 -9.04 13.43
N GLU A 97 9.98 -8.80 12.13
CA GLU A 97 9.58 -7.51 11.57
C GLU A 97 8.10 -7.49 11.15
N LEU A 98 7.48 -6.33 11.27
CA LEU A 98 6.10 -6.15 10.86
C LEU A 98 5.99 -6.13 9.32
N ALA A 99 5.46 -7.21 8.75
CA ALA A 99 5.31 -7.39 7.31
C ALA A 99 3.96 -6.89 6.77
N ALA A 100 2.88 -7.03 7.54
CA ALA A 100 1.56 -6.52 7.20
C ALA A 100 0.68 -6.34 8.44
N VAL A 101 -0.42 -5.58 8.28
CA VAL A 101 -1.50 -5.54 9.27
C VAL A 101 -2.83 -5.67 8.55
N CYS A 102 -3.64 -6.65 8.94
CA CYS A 102 -5.00 -6.84 8.44
C CYS A 102 -5.98 -6.19 9.44
N TYR A 103 -6.76 -5.22 8.99
CA TYR A 103 -7.75 -4.51 9.80
C TYR A 103 -9.16 -4.96 9.40
N PHE A 104 -9.98 -5.31 10.38
CA PHE A 104 -11.43 -5.50 10.20
C PHE A 104 -12.12 -4.34 10.87
N GLY A 105 -12.93 -3.61 10.10
CA GLY A 105 -13.57 -2.39 10.58
C GLY A 105 -15.09 -2.38 10.41
N CYS A 106 -15.78 -1.81 11.40
CA CYS A 106 -17.23 -1.64 11.45
C CYS A 106 -17.60 -0.31 12.14
N GLU A 107 -18.85 0.15 11.95
CA GLU A 107 -19.33 1.37 12.64
C GLU A 107 -19.42 1.18 14.16
N LYS A 108 -19.84 -0.01 14.59
CA LYS A 108 -19.97 -0.36 16.01
C LYS A 108 -19.19 -1.64 16.29
N MET A 109 -18.62 -1.75 17.49
CA MET A 109 -17.91 -2.96 17.91
C MET A 109 -18.83 -4.17 17.82
N PRO A 110 -18.46 -5.19 17.03
CA PRO A 110 -19.25 -6.41 16.92
C PRO A 110 -19.16 -7.22 18.22
N VAL A 111 -20.22 -7.99 18.48
CA VAL A 111 -20.28 -8.89 19.64
C VAL A 111 -20.66 -10.31 19.21
N GLY A 112 -20.49 -11.26 20.09
CA GLY A 112 -20.96 -12.64 19.93
C GLY A 112 -20.37 -13.34 18.70
N THR A 113 -21.24 -13.90 17.86
CA THR A 113 -20.86 -14.71 16.70
C THR A 113 -20.07 -13.92 15.64
N VAL A 114 -20.37 -12.63 15.44
CA VAL A 114 -19.65 -11.79 14.47
C VAL A 114 -18.20 -11.62 14.90
N MET A 115 -17.94 -11.32 16.17
CA MET A 115 -16.59 -11.21 16.69
C MET A 115 -15.81 -12.52 16.54
N LYS A 116 -16.44 -13.68 16.78
CA LYS A 116 -15.81 -15.00 16.54
C LYS A 116 -15.44 -15.20 15.08
N LYS A 117 -16.30 -14.79 14.15
CA LYS A 117 -16.03 -14.85 12.70
C LYS A 117 -14.85 -13.96 12.31
N ILE A 118 -14.75 -12.74 12.86
CA ILE A 118 -13.64 -11.84 12.62
C ILE A 118 -12.32 -12.46 13.10
N HIS A 119 -12.29 -12.99 14.33
CA HIS A 119 -11.08 -13.63 14.85
C HIS A 119 -10.68 -14.87 14.04
N ALA A 120 -11.63 -15.66 13.59
CA ALA A 120 -11.37 -16.81 12.72
C ALA A 120 -10.80 -16.37 11.37
N ALA A 121 -11.41 -15.37 10.73
CA ALA A 121 -10.94 -14.82 9.46
C ALA A 121 -9.56 -14.19 9.59
N GLY A 122 -9.33 -13.38 10.63
CA GLY A 122 -8.02 -12.75 10.89
C GLY A 122 -6.91 -13.79 11.06
N ARG A 123 -7.13 -14.82 11.88
CA ARG A 123 -6.16 -15.92 12.04
C ARG A 123 -5.90 -16.63 10.70
N PHE A 124 -6.93 -16.96 9.96
CA PHE A 124 -6.77 -17.64 8.67
C PHE A 124 -5.99 -16.78 7.67
N MET A 125 -6.19 -15.45 7.68
CA MET A 125 -5.36 -14.54 6.87
C MET A 125 -3.90 -14.57 7.28
N LEU A 126 -3.59 -14.60 8.58
CA LEU A 126 -2.21 -14.70 9.05
C LEU A 126 -1.57 -16.05 8.68
N GLU A 127 -2.29 -17.16 8.82
CA GLU A 127 -1.82 -18.49 8.41
C GLU A 127 -1.55 -18.56 6.91
N TYR A 128 -2.44 -17.96 6.09
CA TYR A 128 -2.23 -17.85 4.66
C TYR A 128 -0.96 -17.05 4.32
N LEU A 129 -0.77 -15.90 4.96
CA LEU A 129 0.44 -15.08 4.78
C LEU A 129 1.69 -15.86 5.20
N GLN A 130 1.66 -16.52 6.34
CA GLN A 130 2.77 -17.34 6.82
C GLN A 130 3.16 -18.40 5.79
N LEU A 131 2.18 -19.14 5.25
CA LEU A 131 2.42 -20.17 4.23
C LEU A 131 2.99 -19.57 2.94
N GLU A 132 2.45 -18.46 2.46
CA GLU A 132 2.92 -17.80 1.24
C GLU A 132 4.35 -17.27 1.38
N PHE A 133 4.72 -16.78 2.57
CA PHE A 133 6.07 -16.32 2.84
C PHE A 133 7.05 -17.48 2.95
N LEU A 134 6.67 -18.59 3.59
CA LEU A 134 7.47 -19.82 3.65
C LEU A 134 7.72 -20.41 2.25
N LEU A 135 6.65 -20.56 1.45
CA LEU A 135 6.75 -21.07 0.08
C LEU A 135 7.58 -20.16 -0.84
N ALA A 136 7.71 -18.90 -0.48
CA ALA A 136 8.53 -17.93 -1.21
C ALA A 136 10.02 -18.01 -0.90
N GLY A 137 10.41 -18.74 0.16
CA GLY A 137 11.80 -18.77 0.63
C GLY A 137 12.29 -17.45 1.24
N TYR A 138 11.38 -16.56 1.66
CA TYR A 138 11.75 -15.27 2.26
C TYR A 138 12.46 -15.41 3.61
N GLU A 139 12.46 -16.60 4.23
CA GLU A 139 13.17 -16.87 5.49
C GLU A 139 14.67 -16.54 5.43
N ASN A 140 15.26 -16.61 4.25
CA ASN A 140 16.68 -16.36 4.05
C ASN A 140 17.05 -14.90 3.74
N GLU A 141 16.08 -14.00 3.59
CA GLU A 141 16.34 -12.64 3.09
C GLU A 141 16.82 -11.66 4.18
N LEU A 142 16.60 -11.96 5.46
CA LEU A 142 17.02 -11.09 6.57
C LEU A 142 18.40 -11.43 7.16
N GLY A 143 18.97 -12.57 6.79
CA GLY A 143 20.25 -13.07 7.38
C GLY A 143 21.45 -13.17 6.45
N GLY A 144 21.33 -12.78 5.19
CA GLY A 144 22.51 -12.85 4.30
C GLY A 144 22.15 -13.11 2.84
N GLN A 145 22.53 -12.21 2.02
CA GLN A 145 22.62 -12.25 0.56
C GLN A 145 21.35 -11.84 -0.21
N THR A 146 21.19 -10.53 -0.39
CA THR A 146 20.37 -9.88 -1.44
C THR A 146 20.82 -10.28 -2.88
N LYS A 147 21.74 -11.23 -3.02
CA LYS A 147 22.29 -11.63 -4.32
C LYS A 147 21.32 -12.43 -5.19
N ASP A 148 20.35 -13.11 -4.60
CA ASP A 148 19.43 -14.00 -5.33
C ASP A 148 18.14 -13.35 -5.80
N ILE A 149 17.82 -12.13 -5.32
CA ILE A 149 16.67 -11.38 -5.82
C ILE A 149 17.03 -10.77 -7.19
N PRO A 150 16.27 -11.04 -8.26
CA PRO A 150 16.53 -10.45 -9.56
C PRO A 150 16.61 -8.93 -9.47
N LEU A 151 17.51 -8.31 -10.22
CA LEU A 151 17.68 -6.84 -10.20
C LEU A 151 16.36 -6.12 -10.47
N LYS A 152 15.51 -6.69 -11.33
CA LYS A 152 14.19 -6.15 -11.62
C LYS A 152 13.36 -5.96 -10.37
N ASP A 153 13.32 -6.96 -9.52
CA ASP A 153 12.52 -6.96 -8.29
C ASP A 153 13.11 -6.02 -7.25
N ARG A 154 14.45 -5.98 -7.12
CA ARG A 154 15.14 -5.01 -6.25
C ARG A 154 14.87 -3.55 -6.63
N VAL A 155 14.89 -3.24 -7.92
CA VAL A 155 14.55 -1.90 -8.42
C VAL A 155 13.11 -1.55 -8.11
N GLN A 156 12.18 -2.48 -8.36
CA GLN A 156 10.76 -2.28 -8.08
C GLN A 156 10.51 -2.04 -6.58
N LEU A 157 11.11 -2.87 -5.72
CA LEU A 157 11.03 -2.74 -4.27
C LEU A 157 11.52 -1.39 -3.77
N TYR A 158 12.66 -0.95 -4.31
CA TYR A 158 13.23 0.34 -3.96
C TYR A 158 12.30 1.50 -4.37
N LEU A 159 11.80 1.48 -5.62
CA LEU A 159 10.86 2.50 -6.10
C LEU A 159 9.60 2.55 -5.24
N ASP A 160 9.05 1.40 -4.90
CA ASP A 160 7.84 1.29 -4.10
C ASP A 160 8.01 1.83 -2.67
N ARG A 161 9.20 1.69 -2.10
CA ARG A 161 9.49 2.15 -0.75
C ARG A 161 9.80 3.65 -0.69
N TYR A 162 10.50 4.17 -1.70
CA TYR A 162 11.08 5.51 -1.65
C TYR A 162 10.51 6.49 -2.67
N TYR A 163 9.44 6.13 -3.43
CA TYR A 163 8.93 6.98 -4.52
C TYR A 163 8.49 8.38 -4.07
N THR A 164 8.04 8.55 -2.83
CA THR A 164 7.62 9.85 -2.30
C THR A 164 8.80 10.77 -2.01
N GLU A 165 9.86 10.24 -1.36
CA GLU A 165 11.02 11.01 -0.91
C GLU A 165 12.30 10.20 -1.08
N GLY A 166 13.37 10.88 -1.46
CA GLY A 166 14.74 10.34 -1.46
C GLY A 166 15.06 9.31 -2.56
N ALA A 167 14.13 8.94 -3.44
CA ALA A 167 14.42 7.98 -4.50
C ALA A 167 15.39 8.53 -5.53
N SER A 168 16.61 7.99 -5.57
CA SER A 168 17.62 8.31 -6.57
C SER A 168 18.36 7.07 -7.06
N LEU A 169 18.83 7.14 -8.31
CA LEU A 169 19.67 6.05 -8.85
C LEU A 169 20.95 5.87 -8.05
N LYS A 170 21.50 6.97 -7.52
CA LYS A 170 22.71 6.94 -6.69
C LYS A 170 22.45 6.18 -5.38
N ASP A 171 21.40 6.55 -4.64
CA ASP A 171 21.05 5.87 -3.38
C ASP A 171 20.76 4.38 -3.60
N LEU A 172 20.08 4.02 -4.68
CA LEU A 172 19.87 2.61 -5.04
C LEU A 172 21.19 1.91 -5.36
N ALA A 173 22.11 2.56 -6.08
CA ALA A 173 23.41 1.99 -6.40
C ALA A 173 24.25 1.75 -5.14
N ASP A 174 24.24 2.71 -4.21
CA ASP A 174 24.91 2.61 -2.92
C ASP A 174 24.35 1.43 -2.10
N LYS A 175 23.03 1.26 -2.04
CA LYS A 175 22.35 0.14 -1.37
C LYS A 175 22.62 -1.22 -2.03
N LEU A 176 22.89 -1.25 -3.33
CA LEU A 176 23.21 -2.47 -4.08
C LEU A 176 24.72 -2.71 -4.19
N HIS A 177 25.55 -1.86 -3.57
CA HIS A 177 27.01 -1.92 -3.61
C HIS A 177 27.56 -1.99 -5.05
N CYS A 178 27.01 -1.15 -5.95
CA CYS A 178 27.43 -1.11 -7.34
C CYS A 178 27.59 0.31 -7.87
N HIS A 179 28.29 0.46 -8.99
CA HIS A 179 28.48 1.77 -9.61
C HIS A 179 27.19 2.26 -10.28
N THR A 180 26.86 3.54 -10.08
CA THR A 180 25.62 4.17 -10.57
C THR A 180 25.45 4.03 -12.09
N GLY A 181 26.53 4.22 -12.87
CA GLY A 181 26.49 4.08 -14.33
C GLY A 181 26.16 2.65 -14.76
N TYR A 182 26.79 1.66 -14.12
CA TYR A 182 26.46 0.25 -14.36
C TYR A 182 25.00 -0.07 -14.06
N LEU A 183 24.51 0.37 -12.90
CA LEU A 183 23.13 0.15 -12.51
C LEU A 183 22.15 0.80 -13.50
N GLY A 184 22.43 2.03 -13.93
CA GLY A 184 21.60 2.74 -14.89
C GLY A 184 21.44 2.00 -16.21
N GLU A 185 22.55 1.45 -16.72
CA GLU A 185 22.55 0.64 -17.95
C GLU A 185 21.80 -0.69 -17.76
N ARG A 186 22.02 -1.37 -16.65
CA ARG A 186 21.30 -2.62 -16.34
C ARG A 186 19.78 -2.40 -16.23
N ILE A 187 19.36 -1.29 -15.62
CA ILE A 187 17.95 -0.90 -15.56
C ILE A 187 17.40 -0.66 -16.97
N ARG A 188 18.14 0.08 -17.81
CA ARG A 188 17.73 0.35 -19.19
C ARG A 188 17.56 -0.94 -20.01
N VAL A 189 18.49 -1.88 -19.86
CA VAL A 189 18.41 -3.18 -20.54
C VAL A 189 17.21 -4.01 -20.06
N GLN A 190 16.97 -4.06 -18.75
CA GLN A 190 15.91 -4.91 -18.19
C GLN A 190 14.48 -4.34 -18.33
N PHE A 191 14.35 -3.01 -18.25
CA PHE A 191 13.03 -2.36 -18.24
C PHE A 191 12.71 -1.63 -19.56
N GLY A 192 13.69 -1.45 -20.44
CA GLY A 192 13.55 -0.58 -21.62
C GLY A 192 13.39 0.91 -21.26
N LYS A 193 13.67 1.29 -20.00
CA LYS A 193 13.39 2.60 -19.42
C LYS A 193 14.51 3.03 -18.48
N THR A 194 14.66 4.34 -18.33
CA THR A 194 15.56 4.90 -17.32
C THR A 194 14.95 4.80 -15.92
N PHE A 195 15.78 4.84 -14.88
CA PHE A 195 15.32 4.89 -13.49
C PHE A 195 14.34 6.04 -13.23
N ARG A 196 14.62 7.23 -13.82
CA ARG A 196 13.75 8.41 -13.69
C ARG A 196 12.35 8.17 -14.31
N GLN A 197 12.28 7.45 -15.42
CA GLN A 197 11.01 7.08 -16.03
C GLN A 197 10.23 6.09 -15.16
N LEU A 198 10.90 5.08 -14.61
CA LEU A 198 10.28 4.11 -13.70
C LEU A 198 9.75 4.79 -12.43
N LEU A 199 10.53 5.70 -11.84
CA LEU A 199 10.10 6.48 -10.68
C LEU A 199 8.87 7.35 -11.00
N ALA A 200 8.88 8.01 -12.15
CA ALA A 200 7.76 8.83 -12.60
C ALA A 200 6.48 7.98 -12.82
N GLU A 201 6.62 6.82 -13.44
CA GLU A 201 5.51 5.87 -13.62
C GLU A 201 4.95 5.41 -12.27
N ARG A 202 5.81 5.04 -11.32
CA ARG A 202 5.38 4.62 -9.99
C ARG A 202 4.60 5.73 -9.25
N ARG A 203 5.09 6.96 -9.33
CA ARG A 203 4.41 8.14 -8.77
C ARG A 203 3.06 8.42 -9.42
N VAL A 204 2.97 8.26 -10.75
CA VAL A 204 1.71 8.42 -11.50
C VAL A 204 0.71 7.33 -11.12
N GLU A 205 1.14 6.06 -11.00
CA GLU A 205 0.23 4.99 -10.56
C GLU A 205 -0.37 5.28 -9.18
N GLU A 206 0.43 5.77 -8.24
CA GLU A 206 -0.09 6.16 -6.93
C GLU A 206 -1.06 7.34 -7.03
N SER A 207 -0.72 8.35 -7.85
CA SER A 207 -1.58 9.52 -8.04
C SER A 207 -2.94 9.20 -8.64
N LYS A 208 -3.06 8.15 -9.46
CA LYS A 208 -4.35 7.65 -9.96
C LYS A 208 -5.27 7.21 -8.83
N VAL A 209 -4.71 6.61 -7.79
CA VAL A 209 -5.47 6.20 -6.60
C VAL A 209 -5.98 7.42 -5.86
N PHE A 210 -5.10 8.40 -5.61
CA PHE A 210 -5.50 9.65 -4.94
C PHE A 210 -6.55 10.43 -5.75
N LEU A 211 -6.39 10.53 -7.07
CA LEU A 211 -7.35 11.20 -7.95
C LEU A 211 -8.74 10.58 -7.92
N LYS A 212 -8.83 9.26 -7.76
CA LYS A 212 -10.12 8.55 -7.66
C LYS A 212 -10.78 8.70 -6.29
N LEU A 213 -9.97 8.72 -5.22
CA LEU A 213 -10.47 8.59 -3.86
C LEU A 213 -10.58 9.91 -3.11
N HIS A 214 -9.81 10.93 -3.51
CA HIS A 214 -9.70 12.20 -2.79
C HIS A 214 -10.13 13.38 -3.67
N ARG A 215 -11.45 13.68 -3.65
CA ARG A 215 -12.02 14.82 -4.37
C ARG A 215 -11.56 16.16 -3.81
N GLU A 216 -11.43 16.19 -2.51
CA GLU A 216 -11.07 17.38 -1.73
C GLU A 216 -9.62 17.82 -1.97
N TYR A 217 -8.77 16.94 -2.51
CA TYR A 217 -7.40 17.31 -2.81
C TYR A 217 -7.27 18.03 -4.14
N THR A 218 -6.57 19.15 -4.12
CA THR A 218 -6.12 19.80 -5.35
C THR A 218 -5.15 18.89 -6.10
N VAL A 219 -5.05 19.06 -7.40
CA VAL A 219 -4.07 18.34 -8.22
C VAL A 219 -2.65 18.58 -7.73
N GLY A 220 -2.34 19.82 -7.28
CA GLY A 220 -1.05 20.16 -6.68
C GLY A 220 -0.78 19.42 -5.38
N LYS A 221 -1.79 19.28 -4.50
CA LYS A 221 -1.65 18.49 -3.26
C LYS A 221 -1.38 17.02 -3.56
N ILE A 222 -2.06 16.44 -4.55
CA ILE A 222 -1.81 15.06 -4.97
C ILE A 222 -0.41 14.90 -5.55
N ALA A 223 0.06 15.84 -6.36
CA ALA A 223 1.41 15.84 -6.89
C ALA A 223 2.45 15.77 -5.77
N SER A 224 2.34 16.65 -4.77
CA SER A 224 3.22 16.69 -3.60
C SER A 224 3.17 15.37 -2.79
N LEU A 225 1.99 14.82 -2.53
CA LEU A 225 1.83 13.54 -1.82
C LEU A 225 2.45 12.35 -2.56
N CYS A 226 2.55 12.44 -3.88
CA CYS A 226 3.18 11.42 -4.72
C CYS A 226 4.67 11.69 -4.99
N GLY A 227 5.26 12.70 -4.34
CA GLY A 227 6.69 13.01 -4.44
C GLY A 227 7.07 13.89 -5.64
N PHE A 228 6.13 14.59 -6.27
CA PHE A 228 6.45 15.61 -7.27
C PHE A 228 6.58 16.99 -6.60
N ASP A 229 7.71 17.65 -6.84
CA ASP A 229 7.98 18.98 -6.31
C ASP A 229 7.22 20.08 -7.08
N ASP A 230 6.90 19.82 -8.36
CA ASP A 230 6.18 20.76 -9.23
C ASP A 230 4.93 20.13 -9.84
N SER A 231 3.79 20.82 -9.68
CA SER A 231 2.48 20.36 -10.13
C SER A 231 2.28 20.42 -11.64
N ASN A 232 3.00 21.33 -12.33
CA ASN A 232 2.94 21.45 -13.79
C ASN A 232 3.75 20.32 -14.43
N TYR A 233 4.93 20.04 -13.87
CA TYR A 233 5.72 18.88 -14.25
C TYR A 233 4.94 17.58 -14.02
N PHE A 234 4.31 17.43 -12.86
CA PHE A 234 3.42 16.30 -12.60
C PHE A 234 2.33 16.15 -13.67
N SER A 235 1.61 17.23 -13.97
CA SER A 235 0.52 17.21 -14.95
C SER A 235 1.00 16.80 -16.34
N SER A 236 2.17 17.28 -16.75
CA SER A 236 2.81 16.92 -18.01
C SER A 236 3.21 15.45 -18.07
N VAL A 237 3.85 14.94 -17.01
CA VAL A 237 4.26 13.55 -16.88
C VAL A 237 3.03 12.62 -16.82
N PHE A 238 2.03 13.00 -16.03
CA PHE A 238 0.79 12.24 -15.92
C PHE A 238 0.10 12.10 -17.28
N ARG A 239 -0.04 13.22 -18.03
CA ARG A 239 -0.63 13.20 -19.37
C ARG A 239 0.20 12.35 -20.35
N LYS A 240 1.52 12.43 -20.27
CA LYS A 240 2.41 11.61 -21.13
C LYS A 240 2.22 10.12 -20.88
N ILE A 241 2.01 9.71 -19.63
CA ILE A 241 1.87 8.28 -19.26
C ILE A 241 0.44 7.78 -19.48
N THR A 242 -0.58 8.60 -19.17
CA THR A 242 -1.99 8.17 -19.18
C THR A 242 -2.78 8.60 -20.41
N GLY A 243 -2.24 9.51 -21.22
CA GLY A 243 -2.91 10.10 -22.39
C GLY A 243 -3.81 11.30 -22.06
N ILE A 244 -4.21 11.48 -20.80
CA ILE A 244 -5.14 12.54 -20.35
C ILE A 244 -4.59 13.31 -19.16
N SER A 245 -5.11 14.52 -18.90
CA SER A 245 -4.69 15.30 -17.74
C SER A 245 -5.17 14.69 -16.41
N PRO A 246 -4.51 14.99 -15.27
CA PRO A 246 -4.97 14.54 -13.94
C PRO A 246 -6.42 14.96 -13.64
N ALA A 247 -6.82 16.16 -14.03
CA ALA A 247 -8.18 16.66 -13.84
C ALA A 247 -9.21 15.89 -14.69
N ALA A 248 -8.86 15.60 -15.96
CA ALA A 248 -9.69 14.78 -16.83
C ALA A 248 -9.81 13.34 -16.31
N TYR A 249 -8.70 12.77 -15.85
CA TYR A 249 -8.67 11.44 -15.24
C TYR A 249 -9.59 11.37 -14.02
N ARG A 250 -9.52 12.35 -13.11
CA ARG A 250 -10.43 12.47 -11.97
C ARG A 250 -11.89 12.47 -12.39
N LYS A 251 -12.23 13.27 -13.42
CA LYS A 251 -13.62 13.39 -13.92
C LYS A 251 -14.14 12.08 -14.52
N GLN A 252 -13.31 11.33 -15.24
CA GLN A 252 -13.69 10.09 -15.91
C GLN A 252 -13.81 8.90 -14.94
N HIS A 253 -12.93 8.83 -13.94
CA HIS A 253 -12.83 7.68 -13.04
C HIS A 253 -13.43 7.92 -11.66
N HIS A 254 -14.29 8.91 -11.59
CA HIS A 254 -15.01 9.19 -10.37
C HIS A 254 -16.04 8.10 -10.10
N PHE A 255 -15.98 7.47 -8.92
CA PHE A 255 -17.09 6.64 -8.44
C PHE A 255 -18.35 7.52 -8.35
N ARG A 256 -19.29 7.33 -9.28
CA ARG A 256 -20.66 7.81 -9.10
C ARG A 256 -21.27 6.96 -7.99
N GLU A 257 -21.58 7.58 -6.86
CA GLU A 257 -22.49 6.99 -5.91
C GLU A 257 -23.84 6.75 -6.66
N ARG A 258 -24.21 5.47 -6.77
CA ARG A 258 -25.60 5.11 -7.06
C ARG A 258 -26.31 4.91 -5.76
#